data_f5c0c454c448c309cebd45b7b301a012
#
_entry.id   f5c0c454c448c309cebd45b7b301a012
#
_cell.length_a   1.000
_cell.length_b   1.000
_cell.length_c   1.000
_cell.angle_alpha   90.00
_cell.angle_beta   90.00
_cell.angle_gamma   90.00
#
_symmetry.space_group_name_H-M   'P 1'
#
loop_
_entity.id
_entity.type
_entity.pdbx_description
1 polymer ?
#
loop_
_entity_poly.entity_id
_entity_poly.type
_entity_poly.pdbx_seq_one_letter_code
_entity_poly.pdbx_strand_id
1 'polypeptide(L)'
;MRAQEFFDRTRLTESTDSTPDLDKILVELCAMVVKGKQRNPDYYGMVAAAVVDPDGRVVKAVNHRDDAGDKRIHGERAAIEAYERRYGQVTPECTIVTTLSPCSERMDDRYGESCEDLLDDYGITDIYCGYQDPTQDSGYTVTDNEKIQELCKAFADTFLGDQQLDELSFLGSPCTKDCSGHRAGYEWSARKGNITGNSPYSPSFNNGANLRAAGK
;
A
#
# COMPACT_ATOMS: atom_id res chain seq x y z
N MET A 1 21.77 42.97 -10.76
CA MET A 1 21.04 41.82 -11.34
C MET A 1 19.90 41.45 -10.41
N ARG A 2 18.66 41.54 -10.88
CA ARG A 2 17.49 41.33 -10.06
C ARG A 2 17.15 39.83 -10.10
N ALA A 3 16.73 39.25 -8.98
CA ALA A 3 16.36 37.84 -8.82
C ALA A 3 15.37 37.34 -9.89
N GLN A 4 14.60 38.23 -10.50
CA GLN A 4 13.62 37.96 -11.56
C GLN A 4 14.26 37.47 -12.86
N GLU A 5 15.49 37.91 -13.20
CA GLU A 5 16.21 37.48 -14.43
C GLU A 5 16.80 36.08 -14.31
N PHE A 6 16.97 35.57 -13.11
CA PHE A 6 17.46 34.21 -12.88
C PHE A 6 16.35 33.16 -13.09
N PHE A 7 15.12 33.49 -12.79
CA PHE A 7 13.97 32.59 -12.97
C PHE A 7 13.49 32.47 -14.43
N ASP A 8 13.70 33.51 -15.26
CA ASP A 8 13.30 33.45 -16.68
C ASP A 8 14.29 32.66 -17.58
N ARG A 9 15.49 32.37 -17.09
CA ARG A 9 16.46 31.54 -17.85
C ARG A 9 16.34 30.05 -17.61
N THR A 10 15.54 29.60 -16.67
CA THR A 10 15.28 28.18 -16.40
C THR A 10 13.95 27.67 -16.98
N ARG A 11 13.33 28.42 -17.89
CA ARG A 11 12.36 27.81 -18.80
C ARG A 11 13.13 26.96 -19.82
N LEU A 12 13.57 25.80 -19.34
CA LEU A 12 13.88 24.67 -20.22
C LEU A 12 12.59 24.43 -21.01
N THR A 13 12.65 24.59 -22.30
CA THR A 13 11.67 24.06 -23.22
C THR A 13 11.66 22.55 -22.98
N GLU A 14 10.74 22.08 -22.16
CA GLU A 14 10.42 20.67 -22.07
C GLU A 14 9.98 20.25 -23.48
N SER A 15 10.82 19.45 -24.13
CA SER A 15 10.45 18.78 -25.35
C SER A 15 9.28 17.86 -24.98
N THR A 16 8.17 18.04 -25.63
CA THR A 16 6.90 17.34 -25.42
C THR A 16 6.93 15.89 -25.93
N ASP A 17 8.10 15.25 -25.98
CA ASP A 17 8.28 13.91 -26.55
C ASP A 17 9.12 12.99 -25.63
N SER A 18 9.07 13.18 -24.32
CA SER A 18 9.73 12.27 -23.38
C SER A 18 8.70 11.46 -22.61
N THR A 19 8.56 10.18 -22.96
CA THR A 19 7.94 9.18 -22.10
C THR A 19 8.48 9.35 -20.67
N PRO A 20 7.62 9.44 -19.65
CA PRO A 20 8.07 9.60 -18.27
C PRO A 20 9.05 8.50 -17.87
N ASP A 21 10.12 8.87 -17.18
CA ASP A 21 11.10 7.94 -16.62
C ASP A 21 10.45 7.18 -15.44
N LEU A 22 10.06 5.92 -15.68
CA LEU A 22 9.34 5.10 -14.72
C LEU A 22 10.20 4.76 -13.49
N ASP A 23 11.52 4.59 -13.67
CA ASP A 23 12.46 4.37 -12.57
C ASP A 23 12.54 5.59 -11.65
N LYS A 24 12.58 6.77 -12.22
CA LYS A 24 12.51 8.01 -11.44
C LYS A 24 11.21 8.11 -10.65
N ILE A 25 10.09 7.71 -11.25
CA ILE A 25 8.80 7.67 -10.55
C ILE A 25 8.87 6.69 -9.38
N LEU A 26 9.44 5.48 -9.55
CA LEU A 26 9.62 4.51 -8.46
C LEU A 26 10.44 5.08 -7.30
N VAL A 27 11.55 5.78 -7.57
CA VAL A 27 12.34 6.45 -6.53
C VAL A 27 11.51 7.50 -5.77
N GLU A 28 10.70 8.27 -6.49
CA GLU A 28 9.82 9.27 -5.87
C GLU A 28 8.72 8.61 -5.02
N LEU A 29 8.16 7.49 -5.46
CA LEU A 29 7.20 6.68 -4.70
C LEU A 29 7.82 6.16 -3.41
N CYS A 30 9.04 5.61 -3.47
CA CYS A 30 9.78 5.19 -2.28
C CYS A 30 9.99 6.35 -1.29
N ALA A 31 10.35 7.53 -1.79
CA ALA A 31 10.49 8.73 -0.95
C ALA A 31 9.16 9.15 -0.30
N MET A 32 8.03 8.96 -1.00
CA MET A 32 6.70 9.22 -0.45
C MET A 32 6.33 8.25 0.66
N VAL A 33 6.65 6.96 0.54
CA VAL A 33 6.48 5.96 1.61
C VAL A 33 7.21 6.41 2.86
N VAL A 34 8.50 6.73 2.75
CA VAL A 34 9.31 7.20 3.90
C VAL A 34 8.70 8.42 4.57
N LYS A 35 8.32 9.45 3.78
CA LYS A 35 7.68 10.67 4.30
C LYS A 35 6.33 10.39 4.96
N GLY A 36 5.53 9.52 4.37
CA GLY A 36 4.23 9.11 4.92
C GLY A 36 4.41 8.47 6.29
N LYS A 37 5.28 7.47 6.40
CA LYS A 37 5.59 6.77 7.66
C LYS A 37 6.16 7.71 8.73
N GLN A 38 7.01 8.67 8.36
CA GLN A 38 7.53 9.67 9.30
C GLN A 38 6.44 10.62 9.80
N ARG A 39 5.46 10.97 8.94
CA ARG A 39 4.37 11.88 9.27
C ARG A 39 3.32 11.22 10.16
N ASN A 40 2.87 10.03 9.81
CA ASN A 40 1.88 9.27 10.56
C ASN A 40 2.04 7.76 10.27
N PRO A 41 2.82 7.02 11.09
CA PRO A 41 3.12 5.61 10.84
C PRO A 41 1.90 4.69 10.93
N ASP A 42 0.87 5.08 11.67
CA ASP A 42 -0.36 4.28 11.81
C ASP A 42 -1.33 4.48 10.65
N TYR A 43 -1.24 5.61 9.96
CA TYR A 43 -2.12 5.95 8.84
C TYR A 43 -1.55 5.50 7.49
N TYR A 44 -0.25 5.74 7.22
CA TYR A 44 0.39 5.38 5.95
C TYR A 44 1.04 4.00 6.00
N GLY A 45 0.89 3.25 4.90
CA GLY A 45 1.53 1.95 4.71
C GLY A 45 2.89 2.02 4.02
N MET A 46 3.32 0.88 3.48
CA MET A 46 4.65 0.66 2.89
C MET A 46 4.60 0.48 1.37
N VAL A 47 3.45 0.70 0.74
CA VAL A 47 3.26 0.59 -0.71
C VAL A 47 2.82 1.93 -1.28
N ALA A 48 3.39 2.32 -2.39
CA ALA A 48 2.99 3.52 -3.12
C ALA A 48 2.83 3.19 -4.60
N ALA A 49 1.89 3.88 -5.26
CA ALA A 49 1.65 3.73 -6.68
C ALA A 49 1.44 5.08 -7.38
N ALA A 50 1.54 5.07 -8.70
CA ALA A 50 1.25 6.20 -9.55
C ALA A 50 0.43 5.78 -10.76
N VAL A 51 -0.46 6.65 -11.22
CA VAL A 51 -1.06 6.61 -12.56
C VAL A 51 -0.24 7.54 -13.44
N VAL A 52 0.21 7.03 -14.57
CA VAL A 52 0.89 7.77 -15.64
C VAL A 52 0.00 7.70 -16.87
N ASP A 53 -0.49 8.83 -17.35
CA ASP A 53 -1.33 8.86 -18.54
C ASP A 53 -0.51 9.05 -19.83
N PRO A 54 -1.11 8.83 -21.03
CA PRO A 54 -0.43 9.03 -22.30
C PRO A 54 0.08 10.44 -22.56
N ASP A 55 -0.48 11.45 -21.88
CA ASP A 55 -0.02 12.84 -21.97
C ASP A 55 1.18 13.11 -21.05
N GLY A 56 1.67 12.09 -20.32
CA GLY A 56 2.79 12.17 -19.38
C GLY A 56 2.45 12.80 -18.03
N ARG A 57 1.15 12.96 -17.69
CA ARG A 57 0.74 13.39 -16.35
C ARG A 57 0.93 12.25 -15.37
N VAL A 58 1.44 12.57 -14.19
CA VAL A 58 1.73 11.60 -13.14
C VAL A 58 1.02 11.97 -11.85
N VAL A 59 0.19 11.08 -11.34
CA VAL A 59 -0.46 11.23 -10.02
C VAL A 59 -0.02 10.08 -9.12
N LYS A 60 0.49 10.42 -7.94
CA LYS A 60 1.11 9.50 -6.99
C LYS A 60 0.33 9.44 -5.70
N ALA A 61 0.24 8.26 -5.10
CA ALA A 61 -0.33 8.07 -3.78
C ALA A 61 0.41 6.97 -3.00
N VAL A 62 0.25 7.00 -1.68
CA VAL A 62 0.74 5.97 -0.75
C VAL A 62 -0.47 5.26 -0.20
N ASN A 63 -0.39 3.94 0.00
CA ASN A 63 -1.43 3.19 0.67
C ASN A 63 -1.65 3.78 2.08
N HIS A 64 -2.89 3.91 2.48
CA HIS A 64 -3.25 4.59 3.72
C HIS A 64 -4.55 4.02 4.31
N ARG A 65 -4.89 4.47 5.51
CA ARG A 65 -6.22 4.21 6.07
C ARG A 65 -7.23 5.24 5.56
N ASP A 66 -8.51 4.90 5.58
CA ASP A 66 -9.58 5.85 5.31
C ASP A 66 -9.66 6.94 6.41
N ASP A 67 -10.51 7.93 6.20
CA ASP A 67 -10.64 9.07 7.13
C ASP A 67 -11.11 8.65 8.53
N ALA A 68 -11.81 7.52 8.64
CA ALA A 68 -12.20 6.93 9.92
C ALA A 68 -11.05 6.16 10.60
N GLY A 69 -9.96 5.88 9.87
CA GLY A 69 -8.81 5.12 10.34
C GLY A 69 -9.04 3.61 10.41
N ASP A 70 -10.18 3.13 9.92
CA ASP A 70 -10.62 1.75 10.10
C ASP A 70 -10.21 0.83 8.96
N LYS A 71 -10.20 1.34 7.73
CA LYS A 71 -10.02 0.54 6.51
C LYS A 71 -8.75 0.94 5.76
N ARG A 72 -8.07 -0.04 5.19
CA ARG A 72 -6.91 0.17 4.34
C ARG A 72 -7.38 0.44 2.91
N ILE A 73 -6.72 1.39 2.26
CA ILE A 73 -6.85 1.72 0.84
C ILE A 73 -5.49 1.43 0.22
N HIS A 74 -5.44 0.53 -0.76
CA HIS A 74 -4.21 0.14 -1.41
C HIS A 74 -3.62 1.28 -2.26
N GLY A 75 -2.33 1.21 -2.57
CA GLY A 75 -1.60 2.27 -3.28
C GLY A 75 -2.16 2.54 -4.67
N GLU A 76 -2.48 1.49 -5.41
CA GLU A 76 -3.04 1.54 -6.77
C GLU A 76 -4.41 2.24 -6.76
N ARG A 77 -5.30 1.82 -5.87
CA ARG A 77 -6.61 2.47 -5.71
C ARG A 77 -6.46 3.93 -5.29
N ALA A 78 -5.60 4.22 -4.34
CA ALA A 78 -5.36 5.58 -3.89
C ALA A 78 -4.85 6.48 -5.02
N ALA A 79 -3.99 5.94 -5.91
CA ALA A 79 -3.48 6.66 -7.07
C ALA A 79 -4.57 6.89 -8.13
N ILE A 80 -5.38 5.87 -8.43
CA ILE A 80 -6.52 5.96 -9.35
C ILE A 80 -7.53 7.01 -8.85
N GLU A 81 -7.98 6.92 -7.61
CA GLU A 81 -8.91 7.89 -7.03
C GLU A 81 -8.33 9.32 -7.02
N ALA A 82 -7.03 9.47 -6.74
CA ALA A 82 -6.39 10.77 -6.78
C ALA A 82 -6.28 11.33 -8.20
N TYR A 83 -6.04 10.47 -9.19
CA TYR A 83 -6.02 10.86 -10.60
C TYR A 83 -7.41 11.30 -11.05
N GLU A 84 -8.45 10.50 -10.77
CA GLU A 84 -9.82 10.78 -11.18
C GLU A 84 -10.37 12.08 -10.59
N ARG A 85 -10.06 12.35 -9.34
CA ARG A 85 -10.43 13.65 -8.71
C ARG A 85 -9.81 14.86 -9.41
N ARG A 86 -8.68 14.67 -10.10
CA ARG A 86 -7.93 15.79 -10.68
C ARG A 86 -8.12 15.93 -12.18
N TYR A 87 -8.23 14.83 -12.87
CA TYR A 87 -8.19 14.79 -14.35
C TYR A 87 -9.38 14.08 -14.99
N GLY A 88 -10.23 13.44 -14.20
CA GLY A 88 -11.32 12.61 -14.71
C GLY A 88 -10.93 11.14 -14.82
N GLN A 89 -11.73 10.37 -15.50
CA GLN A 89 -11.62 8.92 -15.56
C GLN A 89 -10.25 8.44 -16.05
N VAL A 90 -9.70 7.45 -15.38
CA VAL A 90 -8.51 6.72 -15.84
C VAL A 90 -8.88 5.87 -17.05
N THR A 91 -8.00 5.80 -18.05
CA THR A 91 -8.24 5.04 -19.28
C THR A 91 -7.31 3.84 -19.41
N PRO A 92 -7.64 2.82 -20.23
CA PRO A 92 -6.81 1.62 -20.42
C PRO A 92 -5.37 1.89 -20.88
N GLU A 93 -5.12 3.04 -21.52
CA GLU A 93 -3.80 3.44 -22.02
C GLU A 93 -2.89 4.01 -20.94
N CYS A 94 -3.38 4.15 -19.69
CA CYS A 94 -2.55 4.58 -18.57
C CYS A 94 -1.62 3.44 -18.14
N THR A 95 -0.43 3.81 -17.66
CA THR A 95 0.49 2.90 -16.99
C THR A 95 0.34 3.03 -15.47
N ILE A 96 0.29 1.92 -14.76
CA ILE A 96 0.43 1.90 -13.31
C ILE A 96 1.88 1.64 -12.95
N VAL A 97 2.46 2.53 -12.15
CA VAL A 97 3.79 2.36 -11.56
C VAL A 97 3.62 2.11 -10.07
N THR A 98 4.14 1.01 -9.54
CA THR A 98 3.94 0.64 -8.13
C THR A 98 5.22 0.10 -7.50
N THR A 99 5.42 0.35 -6.20
CA THR A 99 6.61 -0.15 -5.49
C THR A 99 6.57 -1.64 -5.23
N LEU A 100 5.37 -2.23 -5.12
CA LEU A 100 5.11 -3.67 -5.00
C LEU A 100 4.05 -4.05 -6.03
N SER A 101 4.18 -5.22 -6.65
CA SER A 101 3.19 -5.71 -7.61
C SER A 101 1.77 -5.70 -7.03
N PRO A 102 0.74 -5.39 -7.85
CA PRO A 102 -0.66 -5.42 -7.44
C PRO A 102 -1.03 -6.77 -6.83
N CYS A 103 -1.83 -6.76 -5.77
CA CYS A 103 -2.27 -8.00 -5.12
C CYS A 103 -3.41 -8.66 -5.90
N SER A 104 -3.38 -10.02 -5.97
CA SER A 104 -4.47 -10.84 -6.51
C SER A 104 -5.39 -11.42 -5.43
N GLU A 105 -4.85 -11.73 -4.24
CA GLU A 105 -5.59 -12.37 -3.16
C GLU A 105 -5.91 -11.43 -1.99
N ARG A 106 -5.09 -10.37 -1.80
CA ARG A 106 -5.31 -9.40 -0.73
C ARG A 106 -6.31 -8.35 -1.17
N MET A 107 -7.45 -8.35 -0.53
CA MET A 107 -8.51 -7.39 -0.85
C MET A 107 -8.29 -6.05 -0.15
N ASP A 108 -8.61 -4.97 -0.84
CA ASP A 108 -8.77 -3.66 -0.24
C ASP A 108 -9.90 -3.72 0.80
N ASP A 109 -9.63 -3.35 2.04
CA ASP A 109 -10.58 -3.45 3.16
C ASP A 109 -11.87 -2.63 2.93
N ARG A 110 -11.78 -1.60 2.09
CA ARG A 110 -12.90 -0.70 1.81
C ARG A 110 -13.82 -1.23 0.72
N TYR A 111 -13.23 -1.82 -0.31
CA TYR A 111 -13.97 -2.19 -1.53
C TYR A 111 -14.17 -3.68 -1.68
N GLY A 112 -13.37 -4.51 -0.99
CA GLY A 112 -13.50 -5.97 -1.01
C GLY A 112 -13.07 -6.59 -2.34
N GLU A 113 -12.18 -5.91 -3.08
CA GLU A 113 -11.58 -6.42 -4.31
C GLU A 113 -10.05 -6.32 -4.26
N SER A 114 -9.36 -7.14 -5.04
CA SER A 114 -7.91 -7.07 -5.19
C SER A 114 -7.50 -5.88 -6.06
N CYS A 115 -6.20 -5.53 -6.03
CA CYS A 115 -5.70 -4.52 -6.97
C CYS A 115 -5.70 -5.03 -8.41
N GLU A 116 -5.51 -6.34 -8.62
CA GLU A 116 -5.59 -6.98 -9.93
C GLU A 116 -7.00 -6.85 -10.52
N ASP A 117 -8.04 -7.24 -9.76
CA ASP A 117 -9.45 -7.07 -10.18
C ASP A 117 -9.76 -5.60 -10.52
N LEU A 118 -9.30 -4.67 -9.67
CA LEU A 118 -9.45 -3.24 -9.91
C LEU A 118 -8.85 -2.81 -11.25
N LEU A 119 -7.61 -3.22 -11.54
CA LEU A 119 -6.92 -2.83 -12.77
C LEU A 119 -7.56 -3.46 -14.00
N ASP A 120 -8.05 -4.70 -13.88
CA ASP A 120 -8.82 -5.39 -14.92
C ASP A 120 -10.13 -4.66 -15.23
N ASP A 121 -10.84 -4.17 -14.22
CA ASP A 121 -12.08 -3.40 -14.40
C ASP A 121 -11.85 -2.08 -15.17
N TYR A 122 -10.65 -1.47 -15.01
CA TYR A 122 -10.23 -0.31 -15.79
C TYR A 122 -9.64 -0.68 -17.15
N GLY A 123 -9.39 -1.97 -17.41
CA GLY A 123 -8.73 -2.46 -18.61
C GLY A 123 -7.24 -2.09 -18.70
N ILE A 124 -6.60 -1.79 -17.57
CA ILE A 124 -5.19 -1.38 -17.50
C ILE A 124 -4.32 -2.62 -17.50
N THR A 125 -3.49 -2.78 -18.52
CA THR A 125 -2.57 -3.90 -18.68
C THR A 125 -1.10 -3.49 -18.58
N ASP A 126 -0.78 -2.21 -18.69
CA ASP A 126 0.58 -1.71 -18.58
C ASP A 126 0.93 -1.39 -17.12
N ILE A 127 1.64 -2.33 -16.50
CA ILE A 127 1.99 -2.28 -15.07
C ILE A 127 3.50 -2.42 -14.93
N TYR A 128 4.13 -1.43 -14.28
CA TYR A 128 5.54 -1.36 -14.00
C TYR A 128 5.81 -1.38 -12.50
N CYS A 129 6.50 -2.40 -12.01
CA CYS A 129 6.73 -2.58 -10.57
C CYS A 129 8.20 -2.42 -10.18
N GLY A 130 8.40 -1.93 -8.95
CA GLY A 130 9.72 -1.92 -8.34
C GLY A 130 10.14 -3.30 -7.83
N TYR A 131 9.20 -4.06 -7.30
CA TYR A 131 9.41 -5.42 -6.79
C TYR A 131 8.16 -6.27 -7.00
N GLN A 132 8.34 -7.52 -7.43
CA GLN A 132 7.25 -8.48 -7.55
C GLN A 132 7.09 -9.26 -6.26
N ASP A 133 5.86 -9.38 -5.76
CA ASP A 133 5.53 -10.25 -4.64
C ASP A 133 5.80 -11.71 -5.04
N PRO A 134 6.71 -12.41 -4.36
CA PRO A 134 7.08 -13.77 -4.72
C PRO A 134 5.96 -14.80 -4.52
N THR A 135 4.88 -14.42 -3.84
CA THR A 135 3.68 -15.26 -3.64
C THR A 135 2.71 -15.15 -4.80
N GLN A 136 2.96 -14.28 -5.78
CA GLN A 136 2.07 -14.02 -6.91
C GLN A 136 2.78 -14.30 -8.23
N ASP A 137 2.13 -15.04 -9.11
CA ASP A 137 2.61 -15.35 -10.46
C ASP A 137 1.96 -14.37 -11.46
N SER A 138 2.32 -13.10 -11.36
CA SER A 138 1.83 -12.06 -12.27
C SER A 138 2.94 -11.65 -13.24
N GLY A 139 2.66 -11.69 -14.52
CA GLY A 139 3.61 -11.35 -15.59
C GLY A 139 3.87 -9.85 -15.76
N TYR A 140 3.94 -9.07 -14.66
CA TYR A 140 4.17 -7.63 -14.71
C TYR A 140 5.61 -7.28 -15.07
N THR A 141 5.81 -6.10 -15.66
CA THR A 141 7.15 -5.59 -15.94
C THR A 141 7.79 -5.10 -14.64
N VAL A 142 8.92 -5.68 -14.28
CA VAL A 142 9.72 -5.25 -13.12
C VAL A 142 10.89 -4.40 -13.61
N THR A 143 11.25 -3.34 -12.87
CA THR A 143 12.42 -2.53 -13.19
C THR A 143 13.69 -3.37 -13.32
N ASP A 144 14.55 -3.06 -14.29
CA ASP A 144 15.87 -3.68 -14.43
C ASP A 144 16.91 -3.07 -13.47
N ASN A 145 16.56 -2.01 -12.75
CA ASN A 145 17.47 -1.32 -11.85
C ASN A 145 17.53 -2.03 -10.49
N GLU A 146 18.58 -2.83 -10.29
CA GLU A 146 18.80 -3.62 -9.08
C GLU A 146 18.68 -2.80 -7.79
N LYS A 147 19.17 -1.54 -7.77
CA LYS A 147 19.10 -0.69 -6.57
C LYS A 147 17.67 -0.26 -6.24
N ILE A 148 16.85 -0.04 -7.27
CA ILE A 148 15.42 0.28 -7.08
C ILE A 148 14.70 -0.98 -6.63
N GLN A 149 15.00 -2.13 -7.22
CA GLN A 149 14.45 -3.42 -6.78
C GLN A 149 14.77 -3.69 -5.30
N GLU A 150 16.03 -3.54 -4.89
CA GLU A 150 16.44 -3.73 -3.49
C GLU A 150 15.70 -2.79 -2.54
N LEU A 151 15.53 -1.51 -2.92
CA LEU A 151 14.80 -0.53 -2.13
C LEU A 151 13.32 -0.90 -1.99
N CYS A 152 12.67 -1.24 -3.10
CA CYS A 152 11.26 -1.65 -3.11
C CYS A 152 11.06 -2.97 -2.35
N LYS A 153 11.99 -3.92 -2.50
CA LYS A 153 12.01 -5.17 -1.74
C LYS A 153 12.07 -4.93 -0.24
N ALA A 154 12.91 -4.00 0.23
CA ALA A 154 13.02 -3.70 1.65
C ALA A 154 11.70 -3.20 2.25
N PHE A 155 10.91 -2.42 1.48
CA PHE A 155 9.57 -2.02 1.89
C PHE A 155 8.59 -3.19 1.85
N ALA A 156 8.65 -4.02 0.80
CA ALA A 156 7.82 -5.20 0.67
C ALA A 156 8.08 -6.21 1.80
N ASP A 157 9.34 -6.50 2.12
CA ASP A 157 9.71 -7.40 3.21
C ASP A 157 9.19 -6.90 4.57
N THR A 158 9.23 -5.59 4.82
CA THR A 158 8.65 -5.00 6.04
C THR A 158 7.14 -5.17 6.06
N PHE A 159 6.48 -4.87 4.94
CA PHE A 159 5.02 -4.99 4.82
C PHE A 159 4.56 -6.45 4.91
N LEU A 160 5.21 -7.36 4.18
CA LEU A 160 4.89 -8.79 4.18
C LEU A 160 5.27 -9.46 5.50
N GLY A 161 6.39 -9.05 6.10
CA GLY A 161 6.82 -9.53 7.41
C GLY A 161 5.88 -9.12 8.53
N ASP A 162 5.39 -7.89 8.53
CA ASP A 162 4.37 -7.42 9.48
C ASP A 162 3.05 -8.19 9.31
N GLN A 163 2.64 -8.50 8.07
CA GLN A 163 1.46 -9.32 7.82
C GLN A 163 1.63 -10.77 8.29
N GLN A 164 2.79 -11.40 8.03
CA GLN A 164 3.06 -12.75 8.51
C GLN A 164 3.09 -12.84 10.04
N LEU A 165 3.59 -11.81 10.73
CA LEU A 165 3.55 -11.76 12.19
C LEU A 165 2.13 -11.57 12.72
N ASP A 166 1.30 -10.78 12.05
CA ASP A 166 -0.12 -10.62 12.38
C ASP A 166 -0.94 -11.89 12.07
N GLU A 167 -0.60 -12.62 11.02
CA GLU A 167 -1.28 -13.86 10.63
C GLU A 167 -0.90 -15.08 11.49
N LEU A 168 0.32 -15.12 12.03
CA LEU A 168 0.84 -16.30 12.73
C LEU A 168 0.79 -16.19 14.25
N SER A 169 0.78 -15.00 14.83
CA SER A 169 0.66 -14.86 16.28
C SER A 169 0.13 -13.49 16.72
N PHE A 170 -0.69 -13.48 17.76
CA PHE A 170 -1.13 -12.29 18.47
C PHE A 170 -0.51 -12.29 19.86
N LEU A 171 0.37 -11.33 20.14
CA LEU A 171 1.11 -11.24 21.41
C LEU A 171 1.81 -12.57 21.81
N GLY A 172 2.37 -13.27 20.84
CA GLY A 172 3.06 -14.54 21.02
C GLY A 172 2.14 -15.76 21.14
N SER A 173 0.83 -15.61 20.91
CA SER A 173 -0.13 -16.73 20.84
C SER A 173 -0.41 -17.07 19.38
N PRO A 174 -0.21 -18.33 18.94
CA PRO A 174 -0.40 -18.71 17.55
C PRO A 174 -1.85 -18.54 17.10
N CYS A 175 -2.03 -18.00 15.91
CA CYS A 175 -3.32 -17.80 15.28
C CYS A 175 -3.62 -18.93 14.30
N THR A 176 -4.91 -19.23 14.10
CA THR A 176 -5.33 -20.30 13.17
C THR A 176 -5.55 -19.82 11.75
N LYS A 177 -5.77 -18.51 11.54
CA LYS A 177 -5.93 -17.86 10.23
C LYS A 177 -5.35 -16.44 10.25
N ASP A 178 -6.05 -15.47 10.86
CA ASP A 178 -5.82 -14.05 10.73
C ASP A 178 -5.73 -13.28 12.07
N CYS A 179 -5.54 -13.96 13.16
CA CYS A 179 -5.54 -13.36 14.51
C CYS A 179 -6.78 -12.52 14.90
N SER A 180 -7.77 -12.36 14.02
CA SER A 180 -8.95 -11.52 14.30
C SER A 180 -9.68 -11.94 15.57
N GLY A 181 -9.81 -13.24 15.80
CA GLY A 181 -10.39 -13.79 17.02
C GLY A 181 -9.60 -13.42 18.28
N HIS A 182 -8.27 -13.49 18.24
CA HIS A 182 -7.39 -13.08 19.33
C HIS A 182 -7.54 -11.59 19.63
N ARG A 183 -7.49 -10.75 18.59
CA ARG A 183 -7.65 -9.30 18.71
C ARG A 183 -9.00 -8.92 19.30
N ALA A 184 -10.09 -9.50 18.78
CA ALA A 184 -11.43 -9.25 19.28
C ALA A 184 -11.58 -9.64 20.75
N GLY A 185 -11.03 -10.77 21.17
CA GLY A 185 -11.03 -11.21 22.56
C GLY A 185 -10.24 -10.30 23.47
N TYR A 186 -9.07 -9.88 23.04
CA TYR A 186 -8.20 -8.95 23.77
C TYR A 186 -8.90 -7.59 24.02
N GLU A 187 -9.46 -7.00 22.98
CA GLU A 187 -10.19 -5.74 23.09
C GLU A 187 -11.46 -5.85 23.92
N TRP A 188 -12.20 -6.97 23.77
CA TRP A 188 -13.35 -7.24 24.60
C TRP A 188 -12.96 -7.32 26.09
N SER A 189 -11.90 -8.06 26.41
CA SER A 189 -11.39 -8.18 27.78
C SER A 189 -10.98 -6.81 28.36
N ALA A 190 -10.33 -5.98 27.55
CA ALA A 190 -9.95 -4.61 27.97
C ALA A 190 -11.20 -3.77 28.33
N ARG A 191 -12.26 -3.83 27.51
CA ARG A 191 -13.51 -3.12 27.78
C ARG A 191 -14.28 -3.66 28.99
N LYS A 192 -14.05 -4.91 29.37
CA LYS A 192 -14.73 -5.59 30.49
C LYS A 192 -13.93 -5.62 31.78
N GLY A 193 -12.80 -4.92 31.86
CA GLY A 193 -11.96 -4.85 33.06
C GLY A 193 -10.97 -6.01 33.18
N ASN A 194 -10.40 -6.42 32.05
CA ASN A 194 -9.35 -7.45 31.95
C ASN A 194 -9.79 -8.83 32.46
N ILE A 195 -10.97 -9.25 32.04
CA ILE A 195 -11.51 -10.60 32.38
C ILE A 195 -11.14 -11.63 31.30
N THR A 196 -11.06 -12.90 31.72
CA THR A 196 -10.78 -14.03 30.81
C THR A 196 -11.96 -14.34 29.89
N GLY A 197 -11.67 -14.85 28.68
CA GLY A 197 -12.67 -15.33 27.76
C GLY A 197 -13.08 -16.79 28.07
N ASN A 198 -14.37 -17.09 27.90
CA ASN A 198 -14.91 -18.43 28.07
C ASN A 198 -15.95 -18.80 27.00
N SER A 199 -15.83 -18.20 25.79
CA SER A 199 -16.71 -18.52 24.66
C SER A 199 -16.55 -20.00 24.25
N PRO A 200 -17.63 -20.80 24.22
CA PRO A 200 -17.52 -22.17 23.75
C PRO A 200 -17.33 -22.31 22.23
N TYR A 201 -17.49 -21.21 21.50
CA TYR A 201 -17.48 -21.22 20.02
C TYR A 201 -16.24 -20.59 19.41
N SER A 202 -15.37 -19.96 20.19
CA SER A 202 -14.18 -19.27 19.67
C SER A 202 -12.95 -19.39 20.57
N PRO A 203 -12.15 -20.44 20.40
CA PRO A 203 -10.88 -20.58 21.13
C PRO A 203 -9.94 -19.40 20.93
N SER A 204 -9.84 -18.85 19.72
CA SER A 204 -9.01 -17.69 19.41
C SER A 204 -9.43 -16.44 20.19
N PHE A 205 -10.74 -16.20 20.31
CA PHE A 205 -11.29 -15.12 21.15
C PHE A 205 -10.88 -15.29 22.62
N ASN A 206 -11.04 -16.51 23.14
CA ASN A 206 -10.67 -16.81 24.53
C ASN A 206 -9.18 -16.57 24.77
N ASN A 207 -8.32 -17.01 23.84
CA ASN A 207 -6.89 -16.78 23.94
C ASN A 207 -6.55 -15.27 23.97
N GLY A 208 -7.15 -14.46 23.12
CA GLY A 208 -6.96 -13.01 23.12
C GLY A 208 -7.39 -12.37 24.46
N ALA A 209 -8.56 -12.73 24.95
CA ALA A 209 -9.06 -12.25 26.25
C ALA A 209 -8.13 -12.67 27.42
N ASN A 210 -7.62 -13.90 27.39
CA ASN A 210 -6.69 -14.40 28.40
C ASN A 210 -5.33 -13.70 28.37
N LEU A 211 -4.81 -13.37 27.17
CA LEU A 211 -3.59 -12.57 27.03
C LEU A 211 -3.75 -11.21 27.68
N ARG A 212 -4.88 -10.54 27.48
CA ARG A 212 -5.17 -9.25 28.13
C ARG A 212 -5.30 -9.38 29.64
N ALA A 213 -6.04 -10.37 30.10
CA ALA A 213 -6.22 -10.62 31.54
C ALA A 213 -4.89 -10.96 32.25
N ALA A 214 -3.93 -11.56 31.51
CA ALA A 214 -2.59 -11.84 32.00
C ALA A 214 -1.60 -10.64 31.93
N GLY A 215 -2.07 -9.48 31.47
CA GLY A 215 -1.26 -8.26 31.40
C GLY A 215 -0.24 -8.24 30.26
N LYS A 216 -0.47 -9.01 29.20
CA LYS A 216 0.33 -9.03 27.98
C LYS A 216 -0.14 -8.00 26.99
#